data_2d9361233daaa697594578bb70718aac
#
_entry.id   2d9361233daaa697594578bb70718aac
#
_cell.length_a   1.000
_cell.length_b   1.000
_cell.length_c   1.000
_cell.angle_alpha   90.00
_cell.angle_beta   90.00
_cell.angle_gamma   90.00
#
_symmetry.space_group_name_H-M   'P 1'
#
loop_
_entity.id
_entity.type
_entity.pdbx_description
1 polymer ?
#
loop_
_entity_poly.entity_id
_entity_poly.type
_entity_poly.pdbx_seq_one_letter_code
_entity_poly.pdbx_strand_id
1 'polypeptide(L)'
;NRFGSTQMGEIKWNGVVIQASAGTPVRAIAGGRVILATWLQGYGEVVVIEHGKGDMSLYGYNQSVNVRKGERVQAGQVIASVGNSGGQSRSALYFEIRRKGVAVNPLKWVQ
;
A
#
# COMPACT_ATOMS: atom_id res chain seq x y z
N ASN A 1 3.19 9.98 -11.57
CA ASN A 1 3.10 8.82 -12.46
C ASN A 1 1.66 8.36 -12.54
N ARG A 2 1.29 7.93 -13.71
CA ARG A 2 -0.04 7.39 -13.91
C ARG A 2 -0.07 5.93 -13.53
N PHE A 3 -1.17 5.50 -12.97
CA PHE A 3 -1.40 4.10 -12.71
C PHE A 3 -1.41 3.31 -14.02
N GLY A 4 -0.70 2.18 -14.05
CA GLY A 4 -0.64 1.32 -15.22
C GLY A 4 0.29 1.81 -16.31
N SER A 5 0.88 2.99 -16.15
CA SER A 5 1.84 3.50 -17.11
C SER A 5 3.14 2.73 -17.03
N THR A 6 3.81 2.58 -18.17
CA THR A 6 5.10 1.96 -18.19
C THR A 6 6.16 2.94 -17.70
N GLN A 7 6.99 2.48 -16.79
CA GLN A 7 8.10 3.24 -16.26
C GLN A 7 9.39 2.64 -16.76
N MET A 8 10.26 3.48 -17.32
CA MET A 8 11.60 3.04 -17.73
C MET A 8 11.55 1.80 -18.60
N GLY A 9 10.66 1.81 -19.57
CA GLY A 9 10.55 0.75 -20.54
C GLY A 9 9.69 -0.41 -20.05
N GLU A 10 10.32 -1.35 -19.37
CA GLU A 10 9.62 -2.59 -19.01
C GLU A 10 8.91 -2.54 -17.69
N ILE A 11 9.27 -1.61 -16.83
CA ILE A 11 8.72 -1.59 -15.47
C ILE A 11 7.37 -0.88 -15.49
N LYS A 12 6.35 -1.60 -15.06
CA LYS A 12 5.02 -1.05 -14.93
C LYS A 12 4.74 -0.67 -13.49
N TRP A 13 4.16 0.49 -13.30
CA TRP A 13 3.64 0.88 -12.00
C TRP A 13 2.23 0.33 -11.84
N ASN A 14 2.04 -0.49 -10.79
CA ASN A 14 0.73 -1.05 -10.47
C ASN A 14 0.04 -0.28 -9.37
N GLY A 15 0.63 0.81 -8.95
CA GLY A 15 0.09 1.62 -7.87
C GLY A 15 0.49 3.08 -8.04
N VAL A 16 0.24 3.87 -7.01
CA VAL A 16 0.58 5.28 -6.98
C VAL A 16 1.45 5.59 -5.78
N VAL A 17 2.25 6.64 -5.89
CA VAL A 17 3.07 7.15 -4.79
C VAL A 17 2.44 8.44 -4.32
N ILE A 18 2.07 8.48 -3.04
CA ILE A 18 1.41 9.64 -2.43
C ILE A 18 2.38 10.26 -1.46
N GLN A 19 2.81 11.49 -1.72
CA GLN A 19 3.72 12.19 -0.84
C GLN A 19 3.02 12.57 0.45
N ALA A 20 3.69 12.33 1.57
CA ALA A 20 3.17 12.67 2.89
C ALA A 20 4.34 12.74 3.85
N SER A 21 4.16 13.47 4.93
CA SER A 21 5.21 13.60 5.95
C SER A 21 5.43 12.28 6.66
N ALA A 22 6.67 12.04 7.06
CA ALA A 22 7.00 10.87 7.86
C ALA A 22 6.16 10.87 9.14
N GLY A 23 5.62 9.71 9.50
CA GLY A 23 4.77 9.57 10.68
C GLY A 23 3.29 9.79 10.40
N THR A 24 2.91 10.25 9.21
CA THR A 24 1.49 10.40 8.87
C THR A 24 0.81 9.04 8.97
N PRO A 25 -0.36 8.96 9.64
CA PRO A 25 -1.05 7.69 9.75
C PRO A 25 -1.49 7.15 8.40
N VAL A 26 -1.28 5.88 8.19
CA VAL A 26 -1.78 5.15 7.03
C VAL A 26 -3.01 4.37 7.48
N ARG A 27 -4.13 4.57 6.80
CA ARG A 27 -5.39 3.97 7.19
C ARG A 27 -5.84 2.97 6.14
N ALA A 28 -6.45 1.88 6.61
CA ALA A 28 -7.02 0.89 5.71
C ALA A 28 -8.16 1.52 4.92
N ILE A 29 -8.18 1.32 3.62
CA ILE A 29 -9.25 1.89 2.77
C ILE A 29 -10.57 1.16 2.95
N ALA A 30 -10.51 -0.07 3.42
CA ALA A 30 -11.69 -0.90 3.61
C ALA A 30 -11.35 -2.00 4.62
N GLY A 31 -12.36 -2.62 5.17
CA GLY A 31 -12.16 -3.72 6.10
C GLY A 31 -11.60 -4.95 5.41
N GLY A 32 -10.89 -5.77 6.17
CA GLY A 32 -10.33 -6.99 5.63
C GLY A 32 -9.39 -7.67 6.60
N ARG A 33 -8.57 -8.55 6.07
CA ARG A 33 -7.59 -9.30 6.86
C ARG A 33 -6.20 -9.01 6.32
N VAL A 34 -5.27 -8.76 7.23
CA VAL A 34 -3.87 -8.56 6.87
C VAL A 34 -3.29 -9.90 6.44
N ILE A 35 -2.83 -9.99 5.19
CA ILE A 35 -2.23 -11.23 4.69
C ILE A 35 -0.72 -11.11 4.57
N LEU A 36 -0.18 -9.89 4.69
CA LEU A 36 1.25 -9.67 4.68
C LEU A 36 1.55 -8.41 5.49
N ALA A 37 2.59 -8.48 6.33
CA ALA A 37 3.07 -7.33 7.09
C ALA A 37 4.55 -7.56 7.32
N THR A 38 5.38 -7.15 6.36
CA THR A 38 6.79 -7.44 6.37
C THR A 38 7.56 -6.48 5.48
N TRP A 39 8.87 -6.59 5.52
CA TRP A 39 9.77 -5.85 4.65
C TRP A 39 9.85 -6.53 3.30
N LEU A 40 9.71 -5.76 2.23
CA LEU A 40 9.93 -6.24 0.87
C LEU A 40 10.91 -5.33 0.16
N GLN A 41 11.86 -5.93 -0.55
CA GLN A 41 12.86 -5.15 -1.27
C GLN A 41 12.17 -4.26 -2.31
N GLY A 42 12.55 -3.00 -2.31
CA GLY A 42 11.97 -2.02 -3.22
C GLY A 42 10.72 -1.34 -2.70
N TYR A 43 10.07 -1.89 -1.68
CA TYR A 43 8.84 -1.33 -1.13
C TYR A 43 8.94 -1.00 0.35
N GLY A 44 10.00 -1.48 1.01
CA GLY A 44 10.18 -1.26 2.43
C GLY A 44 9.20 -2.05 3.28
N GLU A 45 8.74 -1.43 4.37
CA GLU A 45 7.74 -2.06 5.22
C GLU A 45 6.39 -2.02 4.53
N VAL A 46 5.79 -3.18 4.33
CA VAL A 46 4.58 -3.34 3.52
C VAL A 46 3.48 -3.99 4.33
N VAL A 47 2.27 -3.50 4.13
CA VAL A 47 1.05 -4.17 4.61
C VAL A 47 0.18 -4.48 3.41
N VAL A 48 -0.31 -5.71 3.34
CA VAL A 48 -1.29 -6.11 2.32
C VAL A 48 -2.54 -6.58 3.03
N ILE A 49 -3.68 -6.03 2.63
CA ILE A 49 -4.98 -6.38 3.21
C ILE A 49 -5.84 -7.01 2.14
N GLU A 50 -6.40 -8.17 2.45
CA GLU A 50 -7.38 -8.82 1.60
C GLU A 50 -8.77 -8.41 2.04
N HIS A 51 -9.58 -7.94 1.09
CA HIS A 51 -10.91 -7.40 1.39
C HIS A 51 -12.03 -8.37 1.04
N GLY A 52 -11.68 -9.54 0.52
CA GLY A 52 -12.64 -10.53 0.08
C GLY A 52 -12.81 -10.52 -1.43
N LYS A 53 -13.27 -11.62 -1.96
CA LYS A 53 -13.54 -11.75 -3.40
C LYS A 53 -12.32 -11.46 -4.28
N GLY A 54 -11.13 -11.68 -3.74
CA GLY A 54 -9.90 -11.45 -4.48
C GLY A 54 -9.41 -10.02 -4.53
N ASP A 55 -10.08 -9.11 -3.84
CA ASP A 55 -9.64 -7.71 -3.78
C ASP A 55 -8.61 -7.53 -2.68
N MET A 56 -7.56 -6.77 -2.98
CA MET A 56 -6.48 -6.52 -2.04
C MET A 56 -6.00 -5.07 -2.15
N SER A 57 -5.51 -4.53 -1.03
CA SER A 57 -4.82 -3.25 -1.03
C SER A 57 -3.44 -3.43 -0.43
N LEU A 58 -2.48 -2.68 -0.95
CA LEU A 58 -1.07 -2.76 -0.54
C LEU A 58 -0.60 -1.36 -0.15
N TYR A 59 0.13 -1.28 0.95
CA TYR A 59 0.64 -0.02 1.50
C TYR A 59 2.13 -0.21 1.75
N GLY A 60 2.96 0.56 1.06
CA GLY A 60 4.41 0.42 1.15
C GLY A 60 5.11 1.70 1.57
N TYR A 61 6.42 1.61 1.76
CA TYR A 61 7.32 2.69 2.18
C TYR A 61 7.08 3.12 3.62
N ASN A 62 6.39 2.32 4.42
CA ASN A 62 6.07 2.68 5.79
C ASN A 62 7.32 2.66 6.66
N GLN A 63 7.37 3.56 7.65
CA GLN A 63 8.44 3.51 8.65
C GLN A 63 8.09 2.58 9.79
N SER A 64 6.80 2.35 10.04
CA SER A 64 6.36 1.41 11.05
C SER A 64 5.04 0.80 10.65
N VAL A 65 4.80 -0.41 11.14
CA VAL A 65 3.58 -1.16 10.85
C VAL A 65 2.95 -1.53 12.18
N ASN A 66 1.65 -1.25 12.30
CA ASN A 66 0.92 -1.42 13.56
C ASN A 66 0.10 -2.69 13.61
N VAL A 67 0.09 -3.48 12.55
CA VAL A 67 -0.74 -4.68 12.44
C VAL A 67 0.13 -5.87 12.09
N ARG A 68 -0.44 -7.06 12.24
CA ARG A 68 0.25 -8.32 11.99
C ARG A 68 -0.51 -9.16 11.00
N LYS A 69 0.21 -10.04 10.32
CA LYS A 69 -0.41 -11.01 9.44
C LYS A 69 -1.47 -11.79 10.21
N GLY A 70 -2.65 -11.92 9.61
CA GLY A 70 -3.78 -12.61 10.20
C GLY A 70 -4.74 -11.73 10.95
N GLU A 71 -4.36 -10.51 11.25
CA GLU A 71 -5.19 -9.59 12.00
C GLU A 71 -6.30 -9.01 11.11
N ARG A 72 -7.50 -8.84 11.69
CA ARG A 72 -8.58 -8.18 10.98
C ARG A 72 -8.53 -6.69 11.23
N VAL A 73 -8.81 -5.91 10.19
CA VAL A 73 -8.84 -4.46 10.29
C VAL A 73 -10.16 -3.94 9.74
N GLN A 74 -10.49 -2.71 10.15
CA GLN A 74 -11.70 -2.03 9.70
C GLN A 74 -11.32 -0.86 8.81
N ALA A 75 -12.26 -0.42 7.98
CA ALA A 75 -12.06 0.77 7.17
C ALA A 75 -11.71 1.95 8.07
N GLY A 76 -10.68 2.69 7.69
CA GLY A 76 -10.23 3.85 8.47
C GLY A 76 -9.31 3.53 9.63
N GLN A 77 -9.08 2.27 9.94
CA GLN A 77 -8.17 1.90 11.02
C GLN A 77 -6.74 2.24 10.65
N VAL A 78 -5.98 2.79 11.61
CA VAL A 78 -4.57 3.08 11.39
C VAL A 78 -3.79 1.77 11.39
N ILE A 79 -3.08 1.51 10.30
CA ILE A 79 -2.35 0.25 10.13
C ILE A 79 -0.85 0.44 10.07
N ALA A 80 -0.39 1.67 9.79
CA ALA A 80 1.03 1.93 9.61
C ALA A 80 1.27 3.42 9.67
N SER A 81 2.52 3.84 9.54
CA SER A 81 2.85 5.26 9.39
C SER A 81 3.80 5.46 8.22
N VAL A 82 3.61 6.57 7.53
CA VAL A 82 4.38 6.93 6.34
C VAL A 82 5.85 7.08 6.68
N GLY A 83 6.71 6.62 5.80
CA GLY A 83 8.14 6.78 5.93
C GLY A 83 8.81 6.84 4.59
N ASN A 84 10.07 6.47 4.57
CA ASN A 84 10.83 6.38 3.33
C ASN A 84 11.58 5.05 3.26
N SER A 85 11.01 4.03 3.86
CA SER A 85 11.63 2.72 3.81
C SER A 85 11.67 2.22 2.37
N GLY A 86 12.52 1.24 2.11
CA GLY A 86 12.70 0.76 0.76
C GLY A 86 13.63 1.59 -0.08
N GLY A 87 14.39 2.54 0.54
CA GLY A 87 15.39 3.32 -0.17
C GLY A 87 14.86 4.59 -0.82
N GLN A 88 13.69 5.03 -0.41
CA GLN A 88 13.10 6.26 -0.96
C GLN A 88 13.82 7.47 -0.41
N SER A 89 14.00 8.49 -1.26
CA SER A 89 14.65 9.74 -0.85
C SER A 89 13.69 10.68 -0.13
N ARG A 90 12.41 10.47 -0.27
CA ARG A 90 11.37 11.30 0.36
C ARG A 90 10.36 10.42 1.05
N SER A 91 9.70 10.98 2.06
CA SER A 91 8.62 10.28 2.73
C SER A 91 7.41 10.22 1.82
N ALA A 92 6.83 9.04 1.70
CA ALA A 92 5.69 8.83 0.82
C ALA A 92 5.00 7.52 1.17
N LEU A 93 3.77 7.38 0.70
CA LEU A 93 3.03 6.13 0.76
C LEU A 93 2.98 5.54 -0.65
N TYR A 94 3.40 4.31 -0.79
CA TYR A 94 3.14 3.55 -2.01
C TYR A 94 1.84 2.80 -1.82
N PHE A 95 0.87 3.02 -2.70
CA PHE A 95 -0.47 2.48 -2.54
C PHE A 95 -0.88 1.77 -3.81
N GLU A 96 -1.38 0.53 -3.65
CA GLU A 96 -1.78 -0.28 -4.78
C GLU A 96 -3.06 -1.02 -4.44
N ILE A 97 -3.94 -1.17 -5.43
CA ILE A 97 -5.15 -1.98 -5.30
C ILE A 97 -5.13 -3.04 -6.38
N ARG A 98 -5.45 -4.27 -5.99
CA ARG A 98 -5.60 -5.38 -6.92
C ARG A 98 -6.98 -5.97 -6.75
N ARG A 99 -7.68 -6.12 -7.87
CA ARG A 99 -9.00 -6.72 -7.87
C ARG A 99 -8.91 -8.07 -8.55
N LYS A 100 -9.23 -9.14 -7.81
CA LYS A 100 -9.11 -10.52 -8.30
C LYS A 100 -7.73 -10.80 -8.88
N GLY A 101 -6.70 -10.28 -8.20
CA GLY A 101 -5.33 -10.48 -8.65
C GLY A 101 -4.87 -9.55 -9.76
N VAL A 102 -5.75 -8.71 -10.28
CA VAL A 102 -5.42 -7.77 -11.35
C VAL A 102 -5.33 -6.36 -10.75
N ALA A 103 -4.25 -5.65 -11.06
CA ALA A 103 -4.07 -4.28 -10.57
C ALA A 103 -5.12 -3.37 -11.17
N VAL A 104 -5.68 -2.49 -10.35
CA VAL A 104 -6.65 -1.49 -10.78
C VAL A 104 -6.21 -0.12 -10.31
N ASN A 105 -6.80 0.93 -10.88
CA ASN A 105 -6.44 2.29 -10.53
C ASN A 105 -6.87 2.59 -9.09
N PRO A 106 -5.94 2.77 -8.15
CA PRO A 106 -6.31 2.99 -6.75
C PRO A 106 -7.04 4.29 -6.52
N LEU A 107 -6.88 5.26 -7.40
CA LEU A 107 -7.53 6.56 -7.22
C LEU A 107 -9.04 6.46 -7.28
N LYS A 108 -9.57 5.42 -7.91
CA LYS A 108 -11.02 5.22 -7.96
C LYS A 108 -11.57 4.76 -6.63
N TRP A 109 -10.73 4.30 -5.74
CA TRP A 109 -11.14 3.77 -4.45
C TRP A 109 -11.11 4.84 -3.35
N VAL A 110 -10.31 5.88 -3.54
CA VAL A 110 -10.08 6.88 -2.50
C VAL A 110 -10.75 8.21 -2.79
N GLN A 111 -11.54 8.26 -3.80
CA GLN A 111 -12.33 9.44 -4.07
C GLN A 111 -13.58 9.48 -3.17
#